data_9e391507c84e726f52a3169c3f3f9963
#
_entry.id   9e391507c84e726f52a3169c3f3f9963
#
_cell.length_a   1.000
_cell.length_b   1.000
_cell.length_c   1.000
_cell.angle_alpha   90.00
_cell.angle_beta   90.00
_cell.angle_gamma   90.00
#
_symmetry.space_group_name_H-M   'P 1'
#
loop_
_entity.id
_entity.type
_entity.pdbx_description
1 polymer ?
#
loop_
_entity_poly.entity_id
_entity_poly.type
_entity_poly.pdbx_seq_one_letter_code
_entity_poly.pdbx_strand_id
1 'polypeptide(L)'
;MGTHAETPAAPSGSRRLKPYQLSIAIGSFMAVFIVVSGVLPLITGWKSDSPIHREVFGGIPGPLKLAFYTVIPVFVLWGSLRFADRIRNWERGAPDRRRTTAKNAKRRLADFRAGVYMRTLLRDSAAGLMHSLIYFGFLILLGVTTVLELDHQLPESLKFLHGDVYRGYVFVGDFAGLMFTGGVIWAIVRRYVQRPYRIRIKSKPEHAVILVTLLAIGLTGFGAE
;
A
#
# COMPACT_ATOMS: atom_id res chain seq x y z
N MET A 1 52.27 -34.79 14.74
CA MET A 1 52.14 -34.05 13.45
C MET A 1 50.66 -34.01 13.13
N GLY A 2 49.99 -32.92 13.54
CA GLY A 2 48.57 -32.72 13.31
C GLY A 2 48.40 -31.78 12.11
N THR A 3 47.83 -32.29 11.04
CA THR A 3 47.49 -31.52 9.85
C THR A 3 46.23 -30.67 10.16
N HIS A 4 46.45 -29.35 10.31
CA HIS A 4 45.34 -28.41 10.34
C HIS A 4 44.68 -28.38 8.96
N ALA A 5 43.49 -28.98 8.88
CA ALA A 5 42.64 -28.85 7.71
C ALA A 5 42.18 -27.38 7.58
N GLU A 6 42.65 -26.70 6.55
CA GLU A 6 42.23 -25.37 6.18
C GLU A 6 40.72 -25.41 5.88
N THR A 7 39.96 -24.64 6.66
CA THR A 7 38.53 -24.43 6.41
C THR A 7 38.40 -23.61 5.11
N PRO A 8 37.70 -24.13 4.09
CA PRO A 8 37.53 -23.41 2.84
C PRO A 8 36.87 -22.05 3.08
N ALA A 9 37.46 -20.99 2.55
CA ALA A 9 36.94 -19.63 2.61
C ALA A 9 35.51 -19.59 2.08
N ALA A 10 34.61 -19.02 2.87
CA ALA A 10 33.24 -18.84 2.47
C ALA A 10 33.18 -18.03 1.15
N PRO A 11 32.35 -18.44 0.16
CA PRO A 11 32.23 -17.72 -1.08
C PRO A 11 31.83 -16.27 -0.81
N SER A 12 32.49 -15.33 -1.48
CA SER A 12 32.23 -13.88 -1.41
C SER A 12 30.74 -13.64 -1.70
N GLY A 13 29.94 -13.52 -0.64
CA GLY A 13 28.51 -13.35 -0.74
C GLY A 13 28.20 -12.06 -1.46
N SER A 14 27.42 -12.14 -2.54
CA SER A 14 26.73 -11.00 -3.10
C SER A 14 26.16 -10.16 -1.94
N ARG A 15 26.52 -8.87 -1.86
CA ARG A 15 26.02 -7.94 -0.84
C ARG A 15 24.50 -7.85 -0.95
N ARG A 16 23.79 -8.76 -0.30
CA ARG A 16 22.33 -8.67 -0.20
C ARG A 16 22.01 -7.45 0.68
N LEU A 17 21.23 -6.55 0.13
CA LEU A 17 20.74 -5.39 0.89
C LEU A 17 20.01 -5.89 2.14
N LYS A 18 20.30 -5.27 3.27
CA LYS A 18 19.54 -5.55 4.51
C LYS A 18 18.12 -5.06 4.34
N PRO A 19 17.11 -5.70 4.99
CA PRO A 19 15.69 -5.31 4.86
C PRO A 19 15.41 -3.83 5.09
N TYR A 20 16.11 -3.17 6.04
CA TYR A 20 15.95 -1.72 6.24
C TYR A 20 16.50 -0.89 5.07
N GLN A 21 17.60 -1.32 4.44
CA GLN A 21 18.14 -0.67 3.24
C GLN A 21 17.21 -0.83 2.05
N LEU A 22 16.59 -2.00 1.93
CA LEU A 22 15.58 -2.26 0.90
C LEU A 22 14.36 -1.34 1.08
N SER A 23 13.87 -1.15 2.31
CA SER A 23 12.75 -0.23 2.60
C SER A 23 13.09 1.22 2.19
N ILE A 24 14.30 1.70 2.51
CA ILE A 24 14.76 3.02 2.10
C ILE A 24 14.87 3.11 0.57
N ALA A 25 15.44 2.10 -0.07
CA ALA A 25 15.61 2.07 -1.52
C ALA A 25 14.25 2.10 -2.24
N ILE A 26 13.29 1.29 -1.80
CA ILE A 26 11.93 1.29 -2.36
C ILE A 26 11.25 2.65 -2.16
N GLY A 27 11.31 3.22 -0.95
CA GLY A 27 10.73 4.52 -0.68
C GLY A 27 11.36 5.65 -1.48
N SER A 28 12.69 5.64 -1.65
CA SER A 28 13.40 6.60 -2.49
C SER A 28 13.03 6.45 -3.96
N PHE A 29 12.95 5.20 -4.46
CA PHE A 29 12.51 4.93 -5.82
C PHE A 29 11.08 5.44 -6.06
N MET A 30 10.14 5.14 -5.15
CA MET A 30 8.77 5.64 -5.25
C MET A 30 8.71 7.17 -5.22
N ALA A 31 9.47 7.82 -4.33
CA ALA A 31 9.53 9.27 -4.25
C ALA A 31 10.05 9.90 -5.57
N VAL A 32 11.14 9.37 -6.11
CA VAL A 32 11.69 9.81 -7.40
C VAL A 32 10.69 9.56 -8.54
N PHE A 33 10.06 8.38 -8.57
CA PHE A 33 9.06 8.04 -9.56
C PHE A 33 7.87 9.02 -9.53
N ILE A 34 7.33 9.36 -8.35
CA ILE A 34 6.23 10.32 -8.21
C ILE A 34 6.65 11.72 -8.68
N VAL A 35 7.87 12.18 -8.33
CA VAL A 35 8.36 13.48 -8.81
C VAL A 35 8.50 13.48 -10.33
N VAL A 36 9.15 12.47 -10.90
CA VAL A 36 9.40 12.40 -12.34
C VAL A 36 8.08 12.29 -13.10
N SER A 37 7.20 11.36 -12.69
CA SER A 37 5.91 11.14 -13.36
C SER A 37 4.95 12.33 -13.24
N GLY A 38 4.97 13.05 -12.13
CA GLY A 38 4.10 14.19 -11.92
C GLY A 38 4.64 15.50 -12.50
N VAL A 39 5.94 15.74 -12.36
CA VAL A 39 6.56 17.02 -12.79
C VAL A 39 6.89 17.02 -14.27
N LEU A 40 7.34 15.89 -14.84
CA LEU A 40 7.73 15.80 -16.24
C LEU A 40 6.60 16.16 -17.21
N PRO A 41 5.37 15.64 -17.08
CA PRO A 41 4.25 16.06 -17.93
C PRO A 41 3.88 17.55 -17.77
N LEU A 42 4.01 18.11 -16.57
CA LEU A 42 3.76 19.52 -16.33
C LEU A 42 4.76 20.44 -17.05
N ILE A 43 6.02 20.00 -17.16
CA ILE A 43 7.09 20.77 -17.84
C ILE A 43 7.03 20.56 -19.34
N THR A 44 6.80 19.33 -19.81
CA THR A 44 6.81 18.98 -21.23
C THR A 44 5.51 19.31 -21.95
N GLY A 45 4.43 19.62 -21.20
CA GLY A 45 3.11 19.86 -21.79
C GLY A 45 2.48 18.60 -22.40
N TRP A 46 2.99 17.42 -22.07
CA TRP A 46 2.46 16.14 -22.53
C TRP A 46 1.04 15.93 -21.98
N LYS A 47 0.05 15.97 -22.86
CA LYS A 47 -1.37 15.75 -22.55
C LYS A 47 -1.90 14.56 -23.33
N SER A 48 -2.83 13.85 -22.71
CA SER A 48 -3.62 12.81 -23.36
C SER A 48 -4.93 13.41 -23.85
N ASP A 49 -5.21 13.31 -25.16
CA ASP A 49 -6.45 13.77 -25.79
C ASP A 49 -7.44 12.61 -26.08
N SER A 50 -7.30 11.48 -25.38
CA SER A 50 -8.11 10.29 -25.57
C SER A 50 -9.59 10.52 -25.20
N PRO A 51 -10.58 10.21 -26.06
CA PRO A 51 -11.99 10.33 -25.74
C PRO A 51 -12.39 9.26 -24.71
N ILE A 52 -13.23 9.60 -23.74
CA ILE A 52 -13.71 8.70 -22.65
C ILE A 52 -12.55 8.21 -21.77
N HIS A 53 -11.89 9.12 -21.09
CA HIS A 53 -10.91 8.84 -20.06
C HIS A 53 -11.16 9.78 -18.87
N ARG A 54 -10.67 9.42 -17.70
CA ARG A 54 -10.67 10.33 -16.55
C ARG A 54 -9.51 11.31 -16.70
N GLU A 55 -9.82 12.58 -16.69
CA GLU A 55 -8.79 13.61 -16.63
C GLU A 55 -8.21 13.64 -15.21
N VAL A 56 -7.03 13.03 -15.03
CA VAL A 56 -6.32 13.02 -13.76
C VAL A 56 -5.97 14.46 -13.39
N PHE A 57 -6.44 14.91 -12.23
CA PHE A 57 -6.34 16.32 -11.82
C PHE A 57 -7.02 17.34 -12.75
N GLY A 58 -8.08 16.96 -13.46
CA GLY A 58 -8.89 17.88 -14.25
C GLY A 58 -9.40 19.04 -13.39
N GLY A 59 -9.32 20.26 -13.92
CA GLY A 59 -9.75 21.46 -13.21
C GLY A 59 -8.88 21.93 -12.03
N ILE A 60 -7.84 21.18 -11.64
CA ILE A 60 -6.94 21.60 -10.55
C ILE A 60 -5.85 22.54 -11.06
N PRO A 61 -5.63 23.71 -10.42
CA PRO A 61 -4.58 24.66 -10.81
C PRO A 61 -3.17 24.05 -10.79
N GLY A 62 -2.33 24.43 -11.77
CA GLY A 62 -0.96 23.93 -11.91
C GLY A 62 -0.10 24.02 -10.63
N PRO A 63 -0.10 25.14 -9.88
CA PRO A 63 0.63 25.23 -8.62
C PRO A 63 0.23 24.18 -7.58
N LEU A 64 -1.06 23.80 -7.54
CA LEU A 64 -1.56 22.78 -6.60
C LEU A 64 -1.12 21.38 -7.03
N LYS A 65 -1.08 21.09 -8.33
CA LYS A 65 -0.51 19.85 -8.89
C LYS A 65 0.98 19.73 -8.53
N LEU A 66 1.73 20.81 -8.74
CA LEU A 66 3.15 20.85 -8.39
C LEU A 66 3.37 20.63 -6.89
N ALA A 67 2.58 21.27 -6.03
CA ALA A 67 2.63 21.06 -4.59
C ALA A 67 2.35 19.60 -4.21
N PHE A 68 1.37 18.97 -4.82
CA PHE A 68 1.06 17.55 -4.60
C PHE A 68 2.26 16.66 -4.95
N TYR A 69 2.82 16.80 -6.15
CA TYR A 69 3.95 15.99 -6.62
C TYR A 69 5.29 16.30 -5.92
N THR A 70 5.37 17.37 -5.15
CA THR A 70 6.54 17.65 -4.30
C THR A 70 6.34 17.19 -2.85
N VAL A 71 5.16 17.36 -2.30
CA VAL A 71 4.86 17.04 -0.90
C VAL A 71 4.72 15.53 -0.67
N ILE A 72 4.02 14.81 -1.57
CA ILE A 72 3.79 13.38 -1.41
C ILE A 72 5.10 12.56 -1.37
N PRO A 73 6.09 12.78 -2.25
CA PRO A 73 7.39 12.09 -2.17
C PRO A 73 8.11 12.31 -0.85
N VAL A 74 8.01 13.49 -0.26
CA VAL A 74 8.59 13.77 1.06
C VAL A 74 7.95 12.89 2.14
N PHE A 75 6.62 12.76 2.14
CA PHE A 75 5.92 11.87 3.07
C PHE A 75 6.26 10.41 2.83
N VAL A 76 6.35 9.95 1.58
CA VAL A 76 6.74 8.57 1.24
C VAL A 76 8.15 8.27 1.74
N LEU A 77 9.10 9.19 1.51
CA LEU A 77 10.47 9.02 1.98
C LEU A 77 10.54 9.02 3.51
N TRP A 78 9.88 9.98 4.17
CA TRP A 78 9.82 10.04 5.63
C TRP A 78 9.21 8.77 6.23
N GLY A 79 8.10 8.29 5.68
CA GLY A 79 7.46 7.04 6.10
C GLY A 79 8.38 5.83 5.92
N SER A 80 9.11 5.76 4.80
CA SER A 80 10.08 4.69 4.52
C SER A 80 11.25 4.70 5.51
N LEU A 81 11.77 5.88 5.88
CA LEU A 81 12.81 6.02 6.89
C LEU A 81 12.32 5.56 8.27
N ARG A 82 11.10 5.97 8.67
CA ARG A 82 10.49 5.53 9.93
C ARG A 82 10.23 4.02 9.97
N PHE A 83 9.83 3.45 8.84
CA PHE A 83 9.66 2.01 8.72
C PHE A 83 11.01 1.26 8.75
N ALA A 84 12.04 1.79 8.10
CA ALA A 84 13.39 1.26 8.16
C ALA A 84 13.93 1.22 9.60
N ASP A 85 13.68 2.25 10.40
CA ASP A 85 14.06 2.26 11.82
C ASP A 85 13.39 1.13 12.62
N ARG A 86 12.14 0.80 12.31
CA ARG A 86 11.45 -0.35 12.91
C ARG A 86 12.03 -1.68 12.47
N ILE A 87 12.37 -1.84 11.19
CA ILE A 87 13.01 -3.05 10.66
C ILE A 87 14.37 -3.27 11.33
N ARG A 88 15.15 -2.21 11.55
CA ARG A 88 16.43 -2.30 12.27
C ARG A 88 16.31 -2.92 13.66
N ASN A 89 15.20 -2.69 14.35
CA ASN A 89 14.94 -3.33 15.64
C ASN A 89 14.75 -4.86 15.52
N TRP A 90 14.18 -5.33 14.42
CA TRP A 90 14.01 -6.76 14.15
C TRP A 90 15.33 -7.42 13.72
N GLU A 91 16.25 -6.65 13.13
CA GLU A 91 17.58 -7.12 12.71
C GLU A 91 18.60 -7.23 13.85
N ARG A 92 18.28 -6.69 15.05
CA ARG A 92 19.16 -6.77 16.24
C ARG A 92 19.28 -8.17 16.84
N GLY A 93 18.44 -9.11 16.41
CA GLY A 93 18.49 -10.50 16.86
C GLY A 93 19.71 -11.26 16.35
N ALA A 94 20.02 -12.39 16.96
CA ALA A 94 21.06 -13.29 16.47
C ALA A 94 20.70 -13.82 15.07
N PRO A 95 21.68 -13.94 14.15
CA PRO A 95 21.41 -14.43 12.81
C PRO A 95 20.87 -15.87 12.86
N ASP A 96 19.74 -16.09 12.18
CA ASP A 96 19.15 -17.44 12.07
C ASP A 96 20.01 -18.29 11.14
N ARG A 97 20.74 -19.24 11.70
CA ARG A 97 21.60 -20.19 10.97
C ARG A 97 20.81 -21.35 10.36
N ARG A 98 19.51 -21.44 10.58
CA ARG A 98 18.68 -22.52 10.04
C ARG A 98 18.60 -22.42 8.52
N ARG A 99 18.91 -23.52 7.85
CA ARG A 99 18.74 -23.61 6.39
C ARG A 99 17.26 -23.59 6.03
N THR A 100 16.89 -22.79 5.05
CA THR A 100 15.54 -22.79 4.49
C THR A 100 15.37 -24.03 3.63
N THR A 101 14.63 -25.02 4.12
CA THR A 101 14.23 -26.21 3.35
C THR A 101 12.96 -25.93 2.56
N ALA A 102 12.71 -26.68 1.48
CA ALA A 102 11.48 -26.57 0.69
C ALA A 102 10.20 -26.74 1.56
N LYS A 103 10.27 -27.64 2.58
CA LYS A 103 9.18 -27.84 3.55
C LYS A 103 8.91 -26.58 4.38
N ASN A 104 9.96 -25.91 4.86
CA ASN A 104 9.83 -24.67 5.64
C ASN A 104 9.36 -23.50 4.75
N ALA A 105 9.80 -23.43 3.50
CA ALA A 105 9.33 -22.43 2.53
C ALA A 105 7.83 -22.60 2.26
N LYS A 106 7.36 -23.82 2.01
CA LYS A 106 5.92 -24.11 1.84
C LYS A 106 5.10 -23.70 3.07
N ARG A 107 5.59 -24.01 4.29
CA ARG A 107 4.90 -23.62 5.53
C ARG A 107 4.82 -22.09 5.66
N ARG A 108 5.92 -21.39 5.45
CA ARG A 108 5.95 -19.91 5.49
C ARG A 108 5.00 -19.28 4.46
N LEU A 109 4.93 -19.87 3.26
CA LEU A 109 4.01 -19.43 2.22
C LEU A 109 2.54 -19.70 2.62
N ALA A 110 2.26 -20.84 3.22
CA ALA A 110 0.92 -21.15 3.74
C ALA A 110 0.51 -20.21 4.88
N ASP A 111 1.43 -19.90 5.81
CA ASP A 111 1.20 -18.95 6.90
C ASP A 111 0.99 -17.52 6.38
N PHE A 112 1.80 -17.09 5.41
CA PHE A 112 1.64 -15.81 4.72
C PHE A 112 0.28 -15.74 4.01
N ARG A 113 -0.08 -16.78 3.26
CA ARG A 113 -1.39 -16.87 2.59
C ARG A 113 -2.55 -16.81 3.58
N ALA A 114 -2.45 -17.52 4.71
CA ALA A 114 -3.45 -17.48 5.78
C ALA A 114 -3.58 -16.07 6.39
N GLY A 115 -2.48 -15.33 6.50
CA GLY A 115 -2.45 -13.94 6.94
C GLY A 115 -3.13 -13.00 5.93
N VAL A 116 -2.78 -13.11 4.65
CA VAL A 116 -3.38 -12.30 3.56
C VAL A 116 -4.90 -12.50 3.48
N TYR A 117 -5.37 -13.74 3.61
CA TYR A 117 -6.81 -14.04 3.62
C TYR A 117 -7.48 -13.83 4.99
N MET A 118 -6.80 -13.21 5.94
CA MET A 118 -7.36 -12.90 7.28
C MET A 118 -7.98 -14.10 8.02
N ARG A 119 -7.52 -15.33 7.74
CA ARG A 119 -8.12 -16.56 8.22
C ARG A 119 -8.25 -16.63 9.75
N THR A 120 -7.29 -16.06 10.45
CA THR A 120 -7.29 -16.01 11.93
C THR A 120 -8.30 -14.98 12.46
N LEU A 121 -8.50 -13.88 11.73
CA LEU A 121 -9.40 -12.81 12.10
C LEU A 121 -10.86 -13.19 11.89
N LEU A 122 -11.14 -14.03 10.88
CA LEU A 122 -12.48 -14.54 10.56
C LEU A 122 -13.06 -15.50 11.64
N ARG A 123 -12.31 -15.84 12.69
CA ARG A 123 -12.83 -16.57 13.85
C ARG A 123 -13.89 -15.76 14.63
N ASP A 124 -13.75 -14.42 14.71
CA ASP A 124 -14.83 -13.51 15.10
C ASP A 124 -15.48 -13.02 13.81
N SER A 125 -16.61 -13.59 13.42
CA SER A 125 -17.25 -13.34 12.12
C SER A 125 -17.56 -11.87 11.88
N ALA A 126 -18.06 -11.16 12.88
CA ALA A 126 -18.39 -9.75 12.76
C ALA A 126 -17.14 -8.85 12.66
N ALA A 127 -16.13 -9.08 13.51
CA ALA A 127 -14.87 -8.35 13.43
C ALA A 127 -14.10 -8.72 12.16
N GLY A 128 -14.08 -10.00 11.82
CA GLY A 128 -13.38 -10.50 10.65
C GLY A 128 -13.96 -9.95 9.35
N LEU A 129 -15.27 -9.95 9.19
CA LEU A 129 -15.94 -9.40 8.00
C LEU A 129 -15.71 -7.89 7.89
N MET A 130 -15.88 -7.15 8.98
CA MET A 130 -15.62 -5.71 9.02
C MET A 130 -14.19 -5.38 8.59
N HIS A 131 -13.19 -6.06 9.15
CA HIS A 131 -11.79 -5.86 8.78
C HIS A 131 -11.48 -6.30 7.35
N SER A 132 -12.12 -7.38 6.87
CA SER A 132 -11.97 -7.83 5.48
C SER A 132 -12.51 -6.79 4.49
N LEU A 133 -13.66 -6.19 4.77
CA LEU A 133 -14.22 -5.11 3.94
C LEU A 133 -13.26 -3.92 3.84
N ILE A 134 -12.71 -3.46 4.97
CA ILE A 134 -11.73 -2.36 4.98
C ILE A 134 -10.46 -2.76 4.23
N TYR A 135 -9.91 -3.93 4.52
CA TYR A 135 -8.64 -4.39 3.98
C TYR A 135 -8.70 -4.63 2.46
N PHE A 136 -9.66 -5.44 2.01
CA PHE A 136 -9.80 -5.74 0.58
C PHE A 136 -10.30 -4.53 -0.19
N GLY A 137 -11.22 -3.75 0.37
CA GLY A 137 -11.63 -2.48 -0.22
C GLY A 137 -10.44 -1.55 -0.44
N PHE A 138 -9.61 -1.36 0.58
CA PHE A 138 -8.38 -0.56 0.46
C PHE A 138 -7.39 -1.12 -0.57
N LEU A 139 -7.13 -2.43 -0.58
CA LEU A 139 -6.20 -3.03 -1.53
C LEU A 139 -6.68 -2.91 -2.98
N ILE A 140 -7.98 -3.07 -3.22
CA ILE A 140 -8.56 -2.90 -4.56
C ILE A 140 -8.46 -1.43 -4.97
N LEU A 141 -8.82 -0.48 -4.08
CA LEU A 141 -8.68 0.96 -4.36
C LEU A 141 -7.23 1.35 -4.65
N LEU A 142 -6.27 0.81 -3.90
CA LEU A 142 -4.85 1.02 -4.16
C LEU A 142 -4.46 0.48 -5.56
N GLY A 143 -4.97 -0.70 -5.93
CA GLY A 143 -4.79 -1.26 -7.27
C GLY A 143 -5.40 -0.38 -8.36
N VAL A 144 -6.63 0.07 -8.16
CA VAL A 144 -7.37 0.97 -9.06
C VAL A 144 -6.58 2.28 -9.27
N THR A 145 -6.14 2.93 -8.19
CA THR A 145 -5.35 4.18 -8.27
C THR A 145 -4.01 3.96 -8.98
N THR A 146 -3.34 2.83 -8.70
CA THR A 146 -2.07 2.48 -9.34
C THR A 146 -2.25 2.25 -10.83
N VAL A 147 -3.31 1.55 -11.23
CA VAL A 147 -3.62 1.29 -12.65
C VAL A 147 -3.95 2.59 -13.38
N LEU A 148 -4.71 3.50 -12.76
CA LEU A 148 -5.00 4.82 -13.32
C LEU A 148 -3.73 5.64 -13.54
N GLU A 149 -2.86 5.67 -12.53
CA GLU A 149 -1.59 6.40 -12.64
C GLU A 149 -0.68 5.80 -13.71
N LEU A 150 -0.60 4.47 -13.81
CA LEU A 150 0.14 3.80 -14.88
C LEU A 150 -0.39 4.15 -16.26
N ASP A 151 -1.71 4.08 -16.47
CA ASP A 151 -2.34 4.43 -17.73
C ASP A 151 -2.08 5.90 -18.09
N HIS A 152 -2.16 6.80 -17.09
CA HIS A 152 -1.88 8.23 -17.28
C HIS A 152 -0.44 8.49 -17.76
N GLN A 153 0.54 7.71 -17.30
CA GLN A 153 1.96 7.85 -17.65
C GLN A 153 2.34 7.16 -18.99
N LEU A 154 1.47 6.32 -19.53
CA LEU A 154 1.74 5.63 -20.80
C LEU A 154 1.57 6.57 -22.00
N PRO A 155 2.37 6.36 -23.07
CA PRO A 155 2.11 6.98 -24.38
C PRO A 155 0.71 6.66 -24.88
N GLU A 156 0.11 7.57 -25.66
CA GLU A 156 -1.25 7.45 -26.20
C GLU A 156 -1.53 6.09 -26.86
N SER A 157 -0.54 5.59 -27.59
CA SER A 157 -0.64 4.30 -28.29
C SER A 157 -0.71 3.08 -27.38
N LEU A 158 -0.34 3.22 -26.11
CA LEU A 158 -0.29 2.12 -25.12
C LEU A 158 -1.35 2.28 -24.02
N LYS A 159 -2.10 3.35 -24.02
CA LYS A 159 -3.20 3.55 -23.08
C LYS A 159 -4.30 2.53 -23.30
N PHE A 160 -4.79 1.95 -22.23
CA PHE A 160 -5.78 0.88 -22.26
C PHE A 160 -7.05 1.21 -21.49
N LEU A 161 -7.05 2.24 -20.63
CA LEU A 161 -8.22 2.66 -19.86
C LEU A 161 -9.17 3.54 -20.69
N HIS A 162 -9.78 2.96 -21.72
CA HIS A 162 -10.79 3.65 -22.53
C HIS A 162 -11.97 2.72 -22.85
N GLY A 163 -13.10 3.31 -23.23
CA GLY A 163 -14.30 2.56 -23.61
C GLY A 163 -14.85 1.65 -22.52
N ASP A 164 -15.14 0.40 -22.84
CA ASP A 164 -15.73 -0.58 -21.92
C ASP A 164 -14.76 -1.05 -20.84
N VAL A 165 -13.44 -1.04 -21.12
CA VAL A 165 -12.42 -1.35 -20.12
C VAL A 165 -12.45 -0.30 -19.00
N TYR A 166 -12.56 0.98 -19.36
CA TYR A 166 -12.70 2.07 -18.39
C TYR A 166 -13.98 1.94 -17.57
N ARG A 167 -15.12 1.59 -18.18
CA ARG A 167 -16.38 1.36 -17.44
C ARG A 167 -16.26 0.24 -16.42
N GLY A 168 -15.67 -0.89 -16.82
CA GLY A 168 -15.39 -1.99 -15.88
C GLY A 168 -14.46 -1.60 -14.76
N TYR A 169 -13.43 -0.82 -15.06
CA TYR A 169 -12.49 -0.26 -14.10
C TYR A 169 -13.20 0.64 -13.07
N VAL A 170 -14.03 1.58 -13.51
CA VAL A 170 -14.82 2.46 -12.63
C VAL A 170 -15.73 1.64 -11.72
N PHE A 171 -16.47 0.67 -12.27
CA PHE A 171 -17.33 -0.21 -11.48
C PHE A 171 -16.57 -0.93 -10.35
N VAL A 172 -15.37 -1.45 -10.64
CA VAL A 172 -14.51 -2.09 -9.62
C VAL A 172 -14.06 -1.08 -8.56
N GLY A 173 -13.74 0.14 -8.97
CA GLY A 173 -13.37 1.24 -8.06
C GLY A 173 -14.51 1.61 -7.11
N ASP A 174 -15.70 1.83 -7.63
CA ASP A 174 -16.90 2.20 -6.87
C ASP A 174 -17.30 1.11 -5.88
N PHE A 175 -17.30 -0.14 -6.35
CA PHE A 175 -17.60 -1.28 -5.48
C PHE A 175 -16.59 -1.40 -4.34
N ALA A 176 -15.30 -1.23 -4.61
CA ALA A 176 -14.25 -1.24 -3.60
C ALA A 176 -14.37 -0.05 -2.63
N GLY A 177 -14.74 1.12 -3.14
CA GLY A 177 -15.05 2.32 -2.35
C GLY A 177 -16.19 2.09 -1.37
N LEU A 178 -17.28 1.47 -1.85
CA LEU A 178 -18.43 1.08 -1.00
C LEU A 178 -18.03 0.06 0.07
N MET A 179 -17.25 -0.96 -0.30
CA MET A 179 -16.72 -1.94 0.65
C MET A 179 -15.88 -1.28 1.74
N PHE A 180 -14.95 -0.43 1.35
CA PHE A 180 -14.05 0.28 2.26
C PHE A 180 -14.83 1.20 3.20
N THR A 181 -15.65 2.09 2.65
CA THR A 181 -16.42 3.08 3.41
C THR A 181 -17.44 2.40 4.34
N GLY A 182 -18.16 1.39 3.85
CA GLY A 182 -19.08 0.59 4.65
C GLY A 182 -18.39 -0.15 5.79
N GLY A 183 -17.21 -0.71 5.53
CA GLY A 183 -16.36 -1.32 6.55
C GLY A 183 -15.91 -0.34 7.64
N VAL A 184 -15.52 0.89 7.26
CA VAL A 184 -15.11 1.95 8.19
C VAL A 184 -16.31 2.43 9.02
N ILE A 185 -17.47 2.65 8.41
CA ILE A 185 -18.71 2.99 9.14
C ILE A 185 -19.04 1.89 10.16
N TRP A 186 -18.97 0.64 9.75
CA TRP A 186 -19.19 -0.48 10.66
C TRP A 186 -18.18 -0.50 11.82
N ALA A 187 -16.91 -0.19 11.56
CA ALA A 187 -15.88 -0.09 12.58
C ALA A 187 -16.19 1.02 13.60
N ILE A 188 -16.68 2.17 13.13
CA ILE A 188 -17.13 3.29 13.98
C ILE A 188 -18.30 2.85 14.85
N VAL A 189 -19.34 2.27 14.26
CA VAL A 189 -20.52 1.78 14.99
C VAL A 189 -20.11 0.73 16.03
N ARG A 190 -19.28 -0.24 15.65
CA ARG A 190 -18.81 -1.28 16.57
C ARG A 190 -18.01 -0.70 17.73
N ARG A 191 -17.19 0.32 17.47
CA ARG A 191 -16.30 0.89 18.51
C ARG A 191 -17.01 1.87 19.44
N TYR A 192 -17.89 2.69 18.93
CA TYR A 192 -18.49 3.80 19.70
C TYR A 192 -19.93 3.54 20.13
N VAL A 193 -20.69 2.75 19.35
CA VAL A 193 -22.09 2.42 19.65
C VAL A 193 -22.19 1.07 20.37
N GLN A 194 -21.73 -0.02 19.75
CA GLN A 194 -21.83 -1.37 20.33
C GLN A 194 -20.89 -1.61 21.50
N ARG A 195 -19.72 -0.98 21.49
CA ARG A 195 -18.72 -0.97 22.57
C ARG A 195 -18.47 -2.32 23.25
N PRO A 196 -18.10 -3.40 22.53
CA PRO A 196 -17.76 -4.67 23.16
C PRO A 196 -16.69 -4.48 24.25
N TYR A 197 -16.78 -5.24 25.35
CA TYR A 197 -15.93 -5.07 26.53
C TYR A 197 -14.44 -4.90 26.19
N ARG A 198 -13.89 -5.75 25.31
CA ARG A 198 -12.48 -5.69 24.89
C ARG A 198 -12.11 -4.39 24.18
N ILE A 199 -13.02 -3.80 23.42
CA ILE A 199 -12.81 -2.56 22.67
C ILE A 199 -12.93 -1.36 23.64
N ARG A 200 -13.86 -1.40 24.58
CA ARG A 200 -14.09 -0.32 25.56
C ARG A 200 -12.85 -0.01 26.38
N ILE A 201 -12.12 -1.05 26.85
CA ILE A 201 -10.93 -0.88 27.68
C ILE A 201 -9.73 -0.32 26.88
N LYS A 202 -9.65 -0.62 25.58
CA LYS A 202 -8.50 -0.28 24.73
C LYS A 202 -8.74 0.92 23.80
N SER A 203 -9.89 1.59 23.89
CA SER A 203 -10.18 2.73 23.03
C SER A 203 -9.45 3.98 23.49
N LYS A 204 -8.57 4.49 22.64
CA LYS A 204 -7.84 5.74 22.79
C LYS A 204 -8.38 6.77 21.80
N PRO A 205 -8.26 8.10 22.05
CA PRO A 205 -8.70 9.13 21.10
C PRO A 205 -8.03 9.04 19.71
N GLU A 206 -6.79 8.57 19.68
CA GLU A 206 -6.05 8.33 18.42
C GLU A 206 -6.81 7.44 17.42
N HIS A 207 -7.57 6.45 17.94
CA HIS A 207 -8.38 5.57 17.08
C HIS A 207 -9.58 6.31 16.45
N ALA A 208 -10.11 7.34 17.12
CA ALA A 208 -11.16 8.18 16.55
C ALA A 208 -10.61 8.98 15.36
N VAL A 209 -9.44 9.58 15.54
CA VAL A 209 -8.77 10.34 14.46
C VAL A 209 -8.55 9.47 13.24
N ILE A 210 -8.01 8.25 13.42
CA ILE A 210 -7.78 7.32 12.31
C ILE A 210 -9.10 6.98 11.59
N LEU A 211 -10.14 6.59 12.32
CA LEU A 211 -11.42 6.19 11.72
C LEU A 211 -12.12 7.35 11.01
N VAL A 212 -12.10 8.55 11.60
CA VAL A 212 -12.66 9.75 10.98
C VAL A 212 -11.90 10.13 9.73
N THR A 213 -10.56 10.06 9.75
CA THR A 213 -9.73 10.32 8.58
C THR A 213 -10.03 9.32 7.45
N LEU A 214 -10.10 8.02 7.76
CA LEU A 214 -10.45 7.00 6.78
C LEU A 214 -11.85 7.20 6.20
N LEU A 215 -12.83 7.57 7.05
CA LEU A 215 -14.18 7.88 6.60
C LEU A 215 -14.19 9.11 5.69
N ALA A 216 -13.47 10.17 6.06
CA ALA A 216 -13.37 11.38 5.25
C ALA A 216 -12.76 11.06 3.87
N ILE A 217 -11.70 10.26 3.81
CA ILE A 217 -11.09 9.80 2.54
C ILE A 217 -12.12 9.04 1.69
N GLY A 218 -12.85 8.09 2.28
CA GLY A 218 -13.87 7.33 1.56
C GLY A 218 -15.00 8.21 1.01
N LEU A 219 -15.53 9.13 1.82
CA LEU A 219 -16.62 10.02 1.42
C LEU A 219 -16.17 11.07 0.38
N THR A 220 -14.99 11.63 0.53
CA THR A 220 -14.46 12.60 -0.44
C THR A 220 -14.11 11.95 -1.78
N GLY A 221 -13.75 10.66 -1.78
CA GLY A 221 -13.58 9.88 -3.00
C GLY A 221 -14.85 9.83 -3.84
N PHE A 222 -16.01 9.55 -3.21
CA PHE A 222 -17.30 9.62 -3.91
C PHE A 222 -17.75 11.02 -4.27
N GLY A 223 -17.36 12.04 -3.51
CA GLY A 223 -17.70 13.44 -3.79
C GLY A 223 -16.88 14.08 -4.92
N ALA A 224 -15.83 13.41 -5.36
CA ALA A 224 -14.96 13.86 -6.44
C ALA A 224 -15.34 13.30 -7.83
N GLU A 225 -16.34 12.41 -7.88
CA GLU A 225 -16.96 11.92 -9.11
C GLU A 225 -18.09 12.82 -9.58
#